data_c4145639b665fbd2d99a799be0a678cb
#
_entry.id   c4145639b665fbd2d99a799be0a678cb
#
_cell.length_a   1.000
_cell.length_b   1.000
_cell.length_c   1.000
_cell.angle_alpha   90.00
_cell.angle_beta   90.00
_cell.angle_gamma   90.00
#
_symmetry.space_group_name_H-M   'P 1'
#
loop_
_entity.id
_entity.type
_entity.pdbx_description
1 polymer ?
#
loop_
_entity_poly.entity_id
_entity_poly.type
_entity_poly.pdbx_seq_one_letter_code
_entity_poly.pdbx_strand_id
1 'polypeptide(L)'
;MQTLTTPQFQSVPQTHNAFVAIDNVSKIYPTANGDFTVLDGVNLTVNEGEFVCVIGHSGCGKSTLLNMVSGFTQPTSGQVRLKGKPITSPGPDRMVVFQNYSLLPWKTAFDNVYLAVNSVYPTKSKAEKLDIVRQHLAMVGLEDAAHKKPGQLSGGMKQRVSIARALSIYPDVLILDEPFGALDAITREELQDELVKIWEEHKLTVMMIT
;
A
#
# COMPACT_ATOMS: atom_id res chain seq x y z
N MET A 1 16.70 20.15 40.56
CA MET A 1 16.52 20.34 39.12
C MET A 1 17.22 19.17 38.46
N GLN A 2 16.48 18.12 38.09
CA GLN A 2 17.02 17.00 37.34
C GLN A 2 16.90 17.35 35.84
N THR A 3 18.02 17.49 35.17
CA THR A 3 18.10 17.67 33.72
C THR A 3 17.68 16.38 33.04
N LEU A 4 16.51 16.40 32.37
CA LEU A 4 16.06 15.34 31.46
C LEU A 4 17.01 15.29 30.26
N THR A 5 17.81 14.23 30.20
CA THR A 5 18.65 13.93 29.03
C THR A 5 17.75 13.53 27.88
N THR A 6 17.77 14.31 26.79
CA THR A 6 17.10 13.96 25.52
C THR A 6 17.68 12.63 25.00
N PRO A 7 16.86 11.63 24.65
CA PRO A 7 17.38 10.40 24.08
C PRO A 7 18.04 10.71 22.73
N GLN A 8 19.31 10.37 22.59
CA GLN A 8 20.02 10.39 21.32
C GLN A 8 19.55 9.23 20.48
N PHE A 9 18.78 9.47 19.44
CA PHE A 9 18.49 8.48 18.41
C PHE A 9 19.78 8.20 17.66
N GLN A 10 20.25 6.95 17.74
CA GLN A 10 21.37 6.50 16.92
C GLN A 10 20.97 6.53 15.46
N SER A 11 21.79 7.14 14.60
CA SER A 11 21.63 7.08 13.15
C SER A 11 21.63 5.62 12.70
N VAL A 12 20.52 5.16 12.12
CA VAL A 12 20.47 3.82 11.50
C VAL A 12 21.51 3.79 10.38
N PRO A 13 22.39 2.77 10.34
CA PRO A 13 23.39 2.66 9.27
C PRO A 13 22.67 2.61 7.92
N GLN A 14 23.13 3.43 6.96
CA GLN A 14 22.65 3.34 5.58
C GLN A 14 23.11 1.99 5.00
N THR A 15 22.26 0.99 5.04
CA THR A 15 22.54 -0.28 4.39
C THR A 15 22.27 -0.10 2.89
N HIS A 16 23.31 -0.33 2.07
CA HIS A 16 23.26 -0.25 0.60
C HIS A 16 22.27 -1.24 -0.05
N ASN A 17 21.44 -1.94 0.73
CA ASN A 17 20.57 -3.02 0.28
C ASN A 17 19.10 -2.83 0.69
N ALA A 18 18.67 -1.62 1.02
CA ALA A 18 17.27 -1.31 1.33
C ALA A 18 16.38 -1.57 0.12
N PHE A 19 15.30 -2.35 0.30
CA PHE A 19 14.31 -2.60 -0.75
C PHE A 19 13.49 -1.33 -1.03
N VAL A 20 12.95 -0.70 0.04
CA VAL A 20 12.43 0.67 0.02
C VAL A 20 13.29 1.52 0.94
N ALA A 21 13.80 2.64 0.45
CA ALA A 21 14.55 3.60 1.25
C ALA A 21 13.87 4.98 1.22
N ILE A 22 13.67 5.55 2.38
CA ILE A 22 13.21 6.91 2.61
C ILE A 22 14.36 7.63 3.29
N ASP A 23 15.04 8.53 2.54
CA ASP A 23 16.29 9.15 2.97
C ASP A 23 16.07 10.65 3.23
N ASN A 24 16.12 11.05 4.48
CA ASN A 24 16.01 12.43 4.95
C ASN A 24 14.87 13.20 4.28
N VAL A 25 13.69 12.58 4.20
CA VAL A 25 12.55 13.11 3.47
C VAL A 25 11.82 14.16 4.28
N SER A 26 11.65 15.35 3.69
CA SER A 26 10.79 16.39 4.22
C SER A 26 9.70 16.76 3.22
N LYS A 27 8.53 17.16 3.73
CA LYS A 27 7.42 17.65 2.92
C LYS A 27 6.83 18.91 3.53
N ILE A 28 6.87 19.96 2.72
CA ILE A 28 6.36 21.29 3.07
C ILE A 28 5.27 21.64 2.04
N TYR A 29 4.15 22.11 2.51
CA TYR A 29 3.06 22.64 1.69
C TYR A 29 2.96 24.16 1.90
N PRO A 30 3.04 24.97 0.84
CA PRO A 30 2.77 26.40 0.96
C PRO A 30 1.29 26.63 1.28
N THR A 31 1.01 27.46 2.27
CA THR A 31 -0.35 27.86 2.65
C THR A 31 -0.47 29.39 2.67
N ALA A 32 -1.71 29.89 2.71
CA ALA A 32 -1.96 31.36 2.81
C ALA A 32 -1.34 32.00 4.06
N ASN A 33 -1.09 31.19 5.12
CA ASN A 33 -0.53 31.65 6.40
C ASN A 33 0.97 31.32 6.56
N GLY A 34 1.66 30.95 5.47
CA GLY A 34 3.05 30.50 5.48
C GLY A 34 3.23 29.01 5.18
N ASP A 35 4.44 28.55 5.26
CA ASP A 35 4.79 27.16 4.97
C ASP A 35 4.35 26.22 6.10
N PHE A 36 3.70 25.12 5.73
CA PHE A 36 3.28 24.06 6.66
C PHE A 36 4.11 22.80 6.43
N THR A 37 4.97 22.47 7.40
CA THR A 37 5.81 21.26 7.37
C THR A 37 5.01 20.07 7.88
N VAL A 38 4.78 19.09 7.01
CA VAL A 38 4.07 17.83 7.31
C VAL A 38 5.04 16.73 7.70
N LEU A 39 6.18 16.66 7.06
CA LEU A 39 7.25 15.71 7.36
C LEU A 39 8.58 16.47 7.42
N ASP A 40 9.44 16.10 8.37
CA ASP A 40 10.74 16.74 8.60
C ASP A 40 11.82 15.68 8.83
N GLY A 41 12.74 15.54 7.86
CA GLY A 41 13.91 14.69 7.94
C GLY A 41 13.65 13.20 8.20
N VAL A 42 12.53 12.66 7.67
CA VAL A 42 12.13 11.26 7.91
C VAL A 42 13.09 10.30 7.24
N ASN A 43 13.55 9.32 8.02
CA ASN A 43 14.38 8.21 7.55
C ASN A 43 13.69 6.89 7.89
N LEU A 44 13.52 6.00 6.89
CA LEU A 44 12.96 4.67 7.06
C LEU A 44 13.54 3.74 6.00
N THR A 45 13.90 2.54 6.42
CA THR A 45 14.34 1.46 5.54
C THR A 45 13.40 0.28 5.68
N VAL A 46 12.94 -0.25 4.55
CA VAL A 46 12.13 -1.49 4.49
C VAL A 46 12.92 -2.52 3.69
N ASN A 47 13.07 -3.72 4.25
CA ASN A 47 13.72 -4.83 3.57
C ASN A 47 12.73 -5.59 2.68
N GLU A 48 13.25 -6.35 1.71
CA GLU A 48 12.41 -7.22 0.87
C GLU A 48 11.69 -8.26 1.73
N GLY A 49 10.39 -8.46 1.49
CA GLY A 49 9.54 -9.37 2.25
C GLY A 49 9.14 -8.89 3.64
N GLU A 50 9.51 -7.67 4.05
CA GLU A 50 9.17 -7.12 5.36
C GLU A 50 7.74 -6.55 5.38
N PHE A 51 7.05 -6.74 6.52
CA PHE A 51 5.76 -6.09 6.80
C PHE A 51 5.99 -4.95 7.79
N VAL A 52 5.87 -3.72 7.32
CA VAL A 52 6.05 -2.51 8.13
C VAL A 52 4.72 -1.83 8.37
N CYS A 53 4.40 -1.58 9.65
CA CYS A 53 3.22 -0.83 10.05
C CYS A 53 3.63 0.54 10.60
N VAL A 54 3.14 1.62 9.97
CA VAL A 54 3.34 3.00 10.43
C VAL A 54 2.12 3.43 11.21
N ILE A 55 2.29 3.63 12.50
CA ILE A 55 1.22 3.96 13.45
C ILE A 55 1.38 5.42 13.89
N GLY A 56 0.25 6.12 14.05
CA GLY A 56 0.26 7.49 14.56
C GLY A 56 -1.13 8.12 14.52
N HIS A 57 -1.32 9.23 15.23
CA HIS A 57 -2.60 9.95 15.25
C HIS A 57 -2.95 10.54 13.86
N SER A 58 -4.24 10.86 13.68
CA SER A 58 -4.69 11.49 12.44
C SER A 58 -3.97 12.82 12.20
N GLY A 59 -3.61 13.09 10.93
CA GLY A 59 -2.94 14.34 10.53
C GLY A 59 -1.43 14.39 10.76
N CYS A 60 -0.76 13.36 11.32
CA CYS A 60 0.68 13.38 11.55
C CYS A 60 1.55 13.08 10.30
N GLY A 61 0.96 13.00 9.10
CA GLY A 61 1.70 12.84 7.85
C GLY A 61 1.82 11.41 7.30
N LYS A 62 1.20 10.38 7.93
CA LYS A 62 1.29 8.98 7.47
C LYS A 62 0.91 8.80 6.00
N SER A 63 -0.28 9.27 5.60
CA SER A 63 -0.73 9.16 4.19
C SER A 63 0.15 9.97 3.25
N THR A 64 0.73 11.10 3.72
CA THR A 64 1.72 11.86 2.94
C THR A 64 2.97 11.03 2.67
N LEU A 65 3.47 10.30 3.67
CA LEU A 65 4.61 9.40 3.52
C LEU A 65 4.31 8.27 2.53
N LEU A 66 3.15 7.60 2.65
CA LEU A 66 2.76 6.55 1.71
C LEU A 66 2.54 7.09 0.28
N ASN A 67 2.01 8.30 0.14
CA ASN A 67 1.86 8.94 -1.16
C ASN A 67 3.21 9.22 -1.84
N MET A 68 4.29 9.39 -1.08
CA MET A 68 5.63 9.50 -1.64
C MET A 68 6.19 8.13 -2.05
N VAL A 69 5.98 7.10 -1.23
CA VAL A 69 6.37 5.72 -1.58
C VAL A 69 5.60 5.22 -2.80
N SER A 70 4.32 5.56 -2.94
CA SER A 70 3.52 5.21 -4.13
C SER A 70 3.87 6.05 -5.38
N GLY A 71 4.58 7.19 -5.20
CA GLY A 71 4.93 8.10 -6.27
C GLY A 71 3.84 9.12 -6.64
N PHE A 72 2.74 9.21 -5.88
CA PHE A 72 1.69 10.21 -6.10
C PHE A 72 2.13 11.63 -5.72
N THR A 73 3.09 11.74 -4.79
CA THR A 73 3.62 13.02 -4.33
C THR A 73 5.13 12.93 -4.22
N GLN A 74 5.82 14.01 -4.62
CA GLN A 74 7.27 14.10 -4.45
C GLN A 74 7.63 14.78 -3.12
N PRO A 75 8.74 14.41 -2.46
CA PRO A 75 9.26 15.11 -1.31
C PRO A 75 9.69 16.54 -1.69
N THR A 76 9.70 17.47 -0.73
CA THR A 76 10.29 18.81 -0.89
C THR A 76 11.81 18.74 -0.82
N SER A 77 12.33 17.86 0.06
CA SER A 77 13.76 17.53 0.15
C SER A 77 13.94 16.06 0.54
N GLY A 78 15.13 15.52 0.34
CA GLY A 78 15.39 14.11 0.51
C GLY A 78 14.92 13.28 -0.67
N GLN A 79 14.86 11.95 -0.51
CA GLN A 79 14.59 11.03 -1.62
C GLN A 79 13.89 9.75 -1.14
N VAL A 80 12.96 9.25 -1.94
CA VAL A 80 12.38 7.90 -1.79
C VAL A 80 12.84 7.02 -2.94
N ARG A 81 13.31 5.82 -2.62
CA ARG A 81 13.86 4.87 -3.61
C ARG A 81 13.22 3.49 -3.43
N LEU A 82 13.02 2.78 -4.54
CA LEU A 82 12.69 1.36 -4.58
C LEU A 82 13.80 0.62 -5.33
N LYS A 83 14.39 -0.42 -4.73
CA LYS A 83 15.50 -1.21 -5.32
C LYS A 83 16.62 -0.30 -5.80
N GLY A 84 16.96 0.73 -5.01
CA GLY A 84 17.99 1.73 -5.33
C GLY A 84 17.60 2.79 -6.38
N LYS A 85 16.44 2.68 -7.04
CA LYS A 85 15.96 3.63 -8.05
C LYS A 85 15.03 4.67 -7.43
N PRO A 86 15.21 5.98 -7.72
CA PRO A 86 14.30 7.03 -7.25
C PRO A 86 12.87 6.80 -7.73
N ILE A 87 11.92 7.04 -6.82
CA ILE A 87 10.49 7.03 -7.13
C ILE A 87 10.10 8.43 -7.60
N THR A 88 9.74 8.58 -8.87
CA THR A 88 9.36 9.87 -9.47
C THR A 88 7.91 9.94 -9.92
N SER A 89 7.25 8.81 -10.05
CA SER A 89 5.84 8.70 -10.51
C SER A 89 5.22 7.39 -10.02
N PRO A 90 3.90 7.25 -10.02
CA PRO A 90 3.24 5.97 -9.77
C PRO A 90 3.65 4.89 -10.77
N GLY A 91 3.67 3.64 -10.32
CA GLY A 91 4.03 2.50 -11.17
C GLY A 91 3.37 1.20 -10.72
N PRO A 92 3.28 0.18 -11.60
CA PRO A 92 2.67 -1.12 -11.28
C PRO A 92 3.49 -1.93 -10.26
N ASP A 93 4.74 -1.57 -10.04
CA ASP A 93 5.64 -2.14 -9.03
C ASP A 93 5.25 -1.77 -7.59
N ARG A 94 4.35 -0.79 -7.41
CA ARG A 94 3.88 -0.30 -6.11
C ARG A 94 2.37 -0.10 -6.15
N MET A 95 1.63 -1.06 -5.58
CA MET A 95 0.17 -1.00 -5.58
C MET A 95 -0.38 -0.48 -4.27
N VAL A 96 -1.35 0.43 -4.38
CA VAL A 96 -2.03 1.03 -3.22
C VAL A 96 -3.42 0.45 -3.08
N VAL A 97 -3.74 -0.02 -1.88
CA VAL A 97 -5.08 -0.37 -1.43
C VAL A 97 -5.57 0.74 -0.52
N PHE A 98 -6.60 1.45 -0.96
CA PHE A 98 -7.17 2.59 -0.24
C PHE A 98 -8.29 2.17 0.73
N GLN A 99 -8.52 2.97 1.75
CA GLN A 99 -9.60 2.80 2.73
C GLN A 99 -10.99 2.70 2.07
N ASN A 100 -11.24 3.42 1.00
CA ASN A 100 -12.51 3.43 0.26
C ASN A 100 -12.61 2.36 -0.83
N TYR A 101 -11.73 1.35 -0.81
CA TYR A 101 -11.63 0.23 -1.75
C TYR A 101 -11.32 0.62 -3.19
N SER A 102 -11.67 1.82 -3.65
CA SER A 102 -11.49 2.35 -5.02
C SER A 102 -11.95 1.37 -6.12
N LEU A 103 -13.04 0.65 -5.88
CA LEU A 103 -13.64 -0.25 -6.87
C LEU A 103 -14.53 0.53 -7.83
N LEU A 104 -14.51 0.13 -9.11
CA LEU A 104 -15.41 0.68 -10.13
C LEU A 104 -16.83 0.11 -9.93
N PRO A 105 -17.82 0.93 -9.55
CA PRO A 105 -19.13 0.43 -9.11
C PRO A 105 -19.96 -0.21 -10.23
N TRP A 106 -19.67 0.09 -11.49
CA TRP A 106 -20.34 -0.50 -12.66
C TRP A 106 -19.70 -1.82 -13.13
N LYS A 107 -18.53 -2.20 -12.62
CA LYS A 107 -17.83 -3.44 -12.94
C LYS A 107 -18.07 -4.50 -11.85
N THR A 108 -18.04 -5.79 -12.24
CA THR A 108 -18.06 -6.91 -11.30
C THR A 108 -16.76 -6.98 -10.50
N ALA A 109 -16.72 -7.81 -9.45
CA ALA A 109 -15.47 -8.13 -8.73
C ALA A 109 -14.41 -8.64 -9.71
N PHE A 110 -14.78 -9.57 -10.58
CA PHE A 110 -13.93 -10.11 -11.64
C PHE A 110 -13.38 -9.02 -12.55
N ASP A 111 -14.25 -8.14 -13.07
CA ASP A 111 -13.85 -7.08 -13.99
C ASP A 111 -12.97 -6.00 -13.33
N ASN A 112 -13.12 -5.77 -12.02
CA ASN A 112 -12.25 -4.87 -11.26
C ASN A 112 -10.82 -5.41 -11.20
N VAL A 113 -10.64 -6.71 -10.98
CA VAL A 113 -9.32 -7.35 -10.99
C VAL A 113 -8.79 -7.46 -12.42
N TYR A 114 -9.63 -7.88 -13.38
CA TYR A 114 -9.25 -8.02 -14.79
C TYR A 114 -8.72 -6.71 -15.40
N LEU A 115 -9.27 -5.57 -15.01
CA LEU A 115 -8.81 -4.28 -15.48
C LEU A 115 -7.32 -4.04 -15.17
N ALA A 116 -6.88 -4.34 -13.95
CA ALA A 116 -5.48 -4.20 -13.54
C ALA A 116 -4.58 -5.15 -14.35
N VAL A 117 -4.95 -6.43 -14.42
CA VAL A 117 -4.21 -7.45 -15.18
C VAL A 117 -4.09 -7.07 -16.66
N ASN A 118 -5.20 -6.60 -17.27
CA ASN A 118 -5.21 -6.24 -18.67
C ASN A 118 -4.35 -5.00 -18.99
N SER A 119 -4.28 -4.06 -18.05
CA SER A 119 -3.47 -2.85 -18.19
C SER A 119 -1.98 -3.13 -18.08
N VAL A 120 -1.58 -4.02 -17.16
CA VAL A 120 -0.16 -4.28 -16.88
C VAL A 120 0.43 -5.34 -17.82
N TYR A 121 -0.38 -6.29 -18.30
CA TYR A 121 0.07 -7.37 -19.17
C TYR A 121 -0.57 -7.32 -20.57
N PRO A 122 -0.30 -6.30 -21.40
CA PRO A 122 -0.94 -6.14 -22.70
C PRO A 122 -0.64 -7.31 -23.66
N THR A 123 0.53 -7.93 -23.52
CA THR A 123 1.01 -9.02 -24.40
C THR A 123 0.53 -10.43 -24.02
N LYS A 124 0.02 -10.62 -22.78
CA LYS A 124 -0.55 -11.93 -22.38
C LYS A 124 -1.83 -12.23 -23.13
N SER A 125 -2.04 -13.49 -23.45
CA SER A 125 -3.30 -13.98 -24.04
C SER A 125 -4.48 -13.71 -23.11
N LYS A 126 -5.68 -13.69 -23.68
CA LYS A 126 -6.92 -13.54 -22.89
C LYS A 126 -7.07 -14.67 -21.86
N ALA A 127 -6.71 -15.90 -22.22
CA ALA A 127 -6.80 -17.05 -21.33
C ALA A 127 -5.89 -16.88 -20.10
N GLU A 128 -4.62 -16.51 -20.30
CA GLU A 128 -3.69 -16.25 -19.18
C GLU A 128 -4.17 -15.14 -18.25
N LYS A 129 -4.72 -14.05 -18.82
CA LYS A 129 -5.28 -12.96 -18.02
C LYS A 129 -6.48 -13.41 -17.17
N LEU A 130 -7.36 -14.21 -17.73
CA LEU A 130 -8.52 -14.78 -17.03
C LEU A 130 -8.08 -15.70 -15.90
N ASP A 131 -7.04 -16.50 -16.12
CA ASP A 131 -6.52 -17.43 -15.11
C ASP A 131 -5.87 -16.66 -13.93
N ILE A 132 -5.09 -15.60 -14.21
CA ILE A 132 -4.56 -14.71 -13.16
C ILE A 132 -5.69 -14.16 -12.30
N VAL A 133 -6.77 -13.66 -12.91
CA VAL A 133 -7.90 -13.11 -12.17
C VAL A 133 -8.58 -14.15 -11.29
N ARG A 134 -8.83 -15.37 -11.82
CA ARG A 134 -9.44 -16.47 -11.06
C ARG A 134 -8.58 -16.86 -9.85
N GLN A 135 -7.28 -17.03 -10.07
CA GLN A 135 -6.33 -17.39 -9.01
C GLN A 135 -6.35 -16.35 -7.86
N HIS A 136 -6.36 -15.06 -8.17
CA HIS A 136 -6.35 -14.02 -7.13
C HIS A 136 -7.71 -13.83 -6.45
N LEU A 137 -8.82 -14.09 -7.14
CA LEU A 137 -10.13 -14.13 -6.48
C LEU A 137 -10.27 -15.36 -5.58
N ALA A 138 -9.72 -16.51 -5.98
CA ALA A 138 -9.65 -17.70 -5.16
C ALA A 138 -8.78 -17.49 -3.92
N MET A 139 -7.62 -16.86 -4.07
CA MET A 139 -6.71 -16.50 -2.96
C MET A 139 -7.41 -15.74 -1.83
N VAL A 140 -8.40 -14.91 -2.17
CA VAL A 140 -9.18 -14.13 -1.19
C VAL A 140 -10.60 -14.70 -0.94
N GLY A 141 -10.88 -15.94 -1.38
CA GLY A 141 -12.15 -16.65 -1.14
C GLY A 141 -13.37 -15.99 -1.80
N LEU A 142 -13.22 -15.44 -3.00
CA LEU A 142 -14.28 -14.71 -3.70
C LEU A 142 -14.68 -15.30 -5.06
N GLU A 143 -14.41 -16.58 -5.32
CA GLU A 143 -14.79 -17.24 -6.58
C GLU A 143 -16.29 -17.15 -6.84
N ASP A 144 -17.11 -17.49 -5.83
CA ASP A 144 -18.58 -17.48 -5.92
C ASP A 144 -19.17 -16.08 -6.06
N ALA A 145 -18.42 -15.05 -5.63
CA ALA A 145 -18.83 -13.66 -5.69
C ALA A 145 -18.23 -12.88 -6.87
N ALA A 146 -17.45 -13.54 -7.73
CA ALA A 146 -16.74 -12.93 -8.85
C ALA A 146 -17.65 -12.12 -9.79
N HIS A 147 -18.90 -12.57 -9.98
CA HIS A 147 -19.90 -11.94 -10.85
C HIS A 147 -20.63 -10.74 -10.21
N LYS A 148 -20.51 -10.54 -8.88
CA LYS A 148 -21.20 -9.48 -8.15
C LYS A 148 -20.53 -8.11 -8.37
N LYS A 149 -21.35 -7.05 -8.40
CA LYS A 149 -20.88 -5.66 -8.42
C LYS A 149 -20.62 -5.16 -6.99
N PRO A 150 -19.80 -4.12 -6.80
CA PRO A 150 -19.49 -3.57 -5.47
C PRO A 150 -20.71 -3.26 -4.59
N GLY A 151 -21.82 -2.79 -5.18
CA GLY A 151 -23.08 -2.56 -4.44
C GLY A 151 -23.72 -3.82 -3.86
N GLN A 152 -23.33 -5.01 -4.29
CA GLN A 152 -23.83 -6.32 -3.84
C GLN A 152 -22.84 -7.04 -2.90
N LEU A 153 -21.73 -6.41 -2.56
CA LEU A 153 -20.66 -6.94 -1.73
C LEU A 153 -20.67 -6.28 -0.35
N SER A 154 -20.37 -7.07 0.70
CA SER A 154 -20.10 -6.51 2.03
C SER A 154 -18.82 -5.65 2.03
N GLY A 155 -18.58 -4.89 3.09
CA GLY A 155 -17.34 -4.12 3.27
C GLY A 155 -16.10 -4.99 3.18
N GLY A 156 -16.07 -6.11 3.90
CA GLY A 156 -14.98 -7.07 3.86
C GLY A 156 -14.76 -7.69 2.48
N MET A 157 -15.84 -8.05 1.76
CA MET A 157 -15.73 -8.55 0.39
C MET A 157 -15.16 -7.49 -0.57
N LYS A 158 -15.55 -6.22 -0.44
CA LYS A 158 -14.96 -5.12 -1.23
C LYS A 158 -13.47 -4.98 -0.97
N GLN A 159 -13.05 -5.09 0.29
CA GLN A 159 -11.64 -5.03 0.66
C GLN A 159 -10.86 -6.20 0.05
N ARG A 160 -11.39 -7.42 0.13
CA ARG A 160 -10.81 -8.61 -0.52
C ARG A 160 -10.65 -8.42 -2.03
N VAL A 161 -11.64 -7.87 -2.73
CA VAL A 161 -11.52 -7.55 -4.17
C VAL A 161 -10.42 -6.53 -4.42
N SER A 162 -10.29 -5.50 -3.57
CA SER A 162 -9.25 -4.48 -3.68
C SER A 162 -7.85 -5.08 -3.50
N ILE A 163 -7.68 -5.98 -2.53
CA ILE A 163 -6.43 -6.72 -2.28
C ILE A 163 -6.12 -7.64 -3.48
N ALA A 164 -7.08 -8.46 -3.94
CA ALA A 164 -6.92 -9.32 -5.10
C ALA A 164 -6.51 -8.54 -6.35
N ARG A 165 -7.12 -7.38 -6.60
CA ARG A 165 -6.76 -6.47 -7.69
C ARG A 165 -5.32 -5.98 -7.57
N ALA A 166 -4.89 -5.60 -6.37
CA ALA A 166 -3.53 -5.13 -6.16
C ALA A 166 -2.50 -6.25 -6.35
N LEU A 167 -2.76 -7.44 -5.83
CA LEU A 167 -1.85 -8.59 -5.93
C LEU A 167 -1.79 -9.20 -7.33
N SER A 168 -2.86 -9.10 -8.12
CA SER A 168 -2.95 -9.73 -9.46
C SER A 168 -1.94 -9.22 -10.48
N ILE A 169 -1.26 -8.14 -10.18
CA ILE A 169 -0.19 -7.60 -11.02
C ILE A 169 1.22 -7.83 -10.45
N TYR A 170 1.32 -8.62 -9.37
CA TYR A 170 2.59 -8.99 -8.72
C TYR A 170 3.47 -7.77 -8.39
N PRO A 171 3.00 -6.82 -7.58
CA PRO A 171 3.76 -5.64 -7.24
C PRO A 171 4.98 -5.98 -6.37
N ASP A 172 6.03 -5.16 -6.45
CA ASP A 172 7.18 -5.25 -5.56
C ASP A 172 6.82 -4.81 -4.13
N VAL A 173 5.95 -3.81 -4.01
CA VAL A 173 5.48 -3.29 -2.71
C VAL A 173 3.96 -3.14 -2.71
N LEU A 174 3.31 -3.72 -1.70
CA LEU A 174 1.90 -3.51 -1.40
C LEU A 174 1.77 -2.42 -0.33
N ILE A 175 1.09 -1.32 -0.68
CA ILE A 175 0.87 -0.18 0.19
C ILE A 175 -0.59 -0.21 0.63
N LEU A 176 -0.84 -0.15 1.96
CA LEU A 176 -2.17 -0.24 2.55
C LEU A 176 -2.46 1.03 3.35
N ASP A 177 -3.40 1.84 2.87
CA ASP A 177 -3.82 3.10 3.52
C ASP A 177 -5.09 2.89 4.33
N GLU A 178 -4.94 2.70 5.66
CA GLU A 178 -6.03 2.39 6.61
C GLU A 178 -6.99 1.31 6.10
N PRO A 179 -6.48 0.14 5.64
CA PRO A 179 -7.27 -0.80 4.84
C PRO A 179 -8.46 -1.41 5.57
N PHE A 180 -8.47 -1.34 6.89
CA PHE A 180 -9.50 -1.95 7.74
C PHE A 180 -10.36 -0.93 8.49
N GLY A 181 -10.14 0.38 8.27
CA GLY A 181 -10.78 1.44 9.04
C GLY A 181 -12.31 1.51 8.91
N ALA A 182 -12.86 1.06 7.78
CA ALA A 182 -14.29 1.06 7.49
C ALA A 182 -15.02 -0.23 7.88
N LEU A 183 -14.33 -1.20 8.53
CA LEU A 183 -14.86 -2.54 8.84
C LEU A 183 -15.25 -2.66 10.32
N ASP A 184 -16.25 -3.50 10.59
CA ASP A 184 -16.57 -3.95 11.95
C ASP A 184 -15.41 -4.78 12.54
N ALA A 185 -15.43 -4.95 13.88
CA ALA A 185 -14.31 -5.56 14.61
C ALA A 185 -14.03 -7.01 14.18
N ILE A 186 -15.08 -7.82 13.96
CA ILE A 186 -14.92 -9.24 13.61
C ILE A 186 -14.36 -9.37 12.20
N THR A 187 -14.97 -8.70 11.23
CA THR A 187 -14.51 -8.71 9.84
C THR A 187 -13.07 -8.16 9.72
N ARG A 188 -12.71 -7.19 10.56
CA ARG A 188 -11.35 -6.62 10.59
C ARG A 188 -10.34 -7.67 11.03
N GLU A 189 -10.58 -8.39 12.12
CA GLU A 189 -9.70 -9.43 12.65
C GLU A 189 -9.50 -10.54 11.60
N GLU A 190 -10.59 -11.05 11.01
CA GLU A 190 -10.53 -12.06 9.95
C GLU A 190 -9.65 -11.63 8.76
N LEU A 191 -9.82 -10.38 8.30
CA LEU A 191 -9.05 -9.86 7.16
C LEU A 191 -7.59 -9.56 7.50
N GLN A 192 -7.28 -9.20 8.74
CA GLN A 192 -5.91 -9.04 9.20
C GLN A 192 -5.18 -10.38 9.19
N ASP A 193 -5.80 -11.43 9.73
CA ASP A 193 -5.24 -12.79 9.74
C ASP A 193 -5.02 -13.32 8.30
N GLU A 194 -5.97 -13.07 7.42
CA GLU A 194 -5.87 -13.44 6.02
C GLU A 194 -4.73 -12.70 5.30
N LEU A 195 -4.60 -11.40 5.52
CA LEU A 195 -3.52 -10.61 4.94
C LEU A 195 -2.14 -11.09 5.43
N VAL A 196 -2.01 -11.44 6.72
CA VAL A 196 -0.77 -12.00 7.28
C VAL A 196 -0.43 -13.33 6.62
N LYS A 197 -1.41 -14.23 6.43
CA LYS A 197 -1.19 -15.50 5.71
C LYS A 197 -0.71 -15.27 4.28
N ILE A 198 -1.38 -14.37 3.53
CA ILE A 198 -0.98 -14.04 2.17
C ILE A 198 0.44 -13.46 2.15
N TRP A 199 0.79 -12.58 3.11
CA TRP A 199 2.14 -12.04 3.25
C TRP A 199 3.20 -13.12 3.51
N GLU A 200 2.94 -14.04 4.45
CA GLU A 200 3.86 -15.13 4.80
C GLU A 200 4.08 -16.09 3.63
N GLU A 201 3.01 -16.47 2.92
CA GLU A 201 3.06 -17.41 1.80
C GLU A 201 3.79 -16.83 0.57
N HIS A 202 3.55 -15.54 0.28
CA HIS A 202 4.06 -14.91 -0.93
C HIS A 202 5.29 -14.03 -0.72
N LYS A 203 5.78 -13.89 0.53
CA LYS A 203 6.94 -13.05 0.89
C LYS A 203 6.82 -11.62 0.35
N LEU A 204 5.63 -11.04 0.45
CA LEU A 204 5.35 -9.70 -0.02
C LEU A 204 6.11 -8.64 0.80
N THR A 205 6.54 -7.56 0.16
CA THR A 205 6.94 -6.37 0.92
C THR A 205 5.69 -5.51 1.14
N VAL A 206 5.35 -5.25 2.40
CA VAL A 206 4.11 -4.55 2.77
C VAL A 206 4.42 -3.31 3.60
N MET A 207 3.81 -2.18 3.24
CA MET A 207 3.79 -0.97 4.06
C MET A 207 2.34 -0.60 4.37
N MET A 208 1.95 -0.63 5.63
CA MET A 208 0.60 -0.31 6.08
C MET A 208 0.60 0.90 7.01
N ILE A 209 -0.41 1.75 6.89
CA ILE A 209 -0.73 2.78 7.90
C ILE A 209 -2.06 2.49 8.59
N THR A 210 -2.12 2.84 9.87
CA THR A 210 -3.31 2.67 10.70
C THR A 210 -3.38 3.73 11.81
#